data_d2585b7f86bbb8ec988ddbf4c4332a26
#
_entry.id   d2585b7f86bbb8ec988ddbf4c4332a26
#
_cell.length_a   1.000
_cell.length_b   1.000
_cell.length_c   1.000
_cell.angle_alpha   90.00
_cell.angle_beta   90.00
_cell.angle_gamma   90.00
#
_symmetry.space_group_name_H-M   'P 1'
#
loop_
_entity.id
_entity.type
_entity.pdbx_description
1 polymer ?
#
loop_
_entity_poly.entity_id
_entity_poly.type
_entity_poly.pdbx_seq_one_letter_code
_entity_poly.pdbx_strand_id
1 'polypeptide(L)'
;MLLCTLTFGAPDCGREAVTGRRGSPIEVNHHLDLEKNGWYVIEYGGENMAEIQRENKMGVMPEGRLLMNIALPMMISMLVQAMYNIVDGIFVARISENALTAVSMAFPLQSLLIAIAAGTGVGVNSLLSKSLGEKNFDRANQTAMNGIFVYLISYLLTAVQGIFITKPFFASQMKGADPEIMTMGVTYLTIVLVCSFGLYAQFIFERILQSTGRTVFTMISQMIGAIINIVLDPILIFGLLGMPKLGVAGAAIATVIGQIIAGIVAMIYNLKKNTDVQLSFHGFRPDGKIIGTIYKVGFPSIIMQSIGSVMTYGMDVILMGLSATGVSVFGVYFKLQSLFFMPVFGLNNGVIPIVAYNYGAQKKKRVIKTIKYGMAVSFCLTFIGFLLFEFVPDKLLLLFDASDNMLNIGVTALRIIAVHYLIAWFCIICGAVFQALGNAMYSLYVSVCRQLVVLLPAAYILAKIGGLTAIWWCFPIAELMSFAISSTCLYLTYKKIIKPLPDSQ
;
A
#
# COMPACT_ATOMS: atom_id res chain seq x y z
N MET A 1 30.02 -1.41 -3.11
CA MET A 1 30.68 -2.38 -4.01
C MET A 1 30.44 -3.77 -3.42
N LEU A 2 29.33 -4.39 -3.79
CA LEU A 2 29.00 -5.81 -3.59
C LEU A 2 27.65 -6.06 -4.31
N LEU A 3 27.73 -6.01 -5.65
CA LEU A 3 26.73 -6.56 -6.55
C LEU A 3 27.09 -8.03 -6.74
N CYS A 4 26.43 -8.91 -6.00
CA CYS A 4 26.50 -10.34 -6.23
C CYS A 4 25.59 -10.67 -7.41
N THR A 5 26.19 -10.95 -8.55
CA THR A 5 25.56 -11.52 -9.74
C THR A 5 25.05 -12.92 -9.42
N LEU A 6 23.74 -13.06 -9.20
CA LEU A 6 23.05 -14.32 -9.24
C LEU A 6 22.61 -14.59 -10.68
N THR A 7 23.49 -15.20 -11.45
CA THR A 7 23.14 -15.87 -12.69
C THR A 7 22.45 -17.20 -12.36
N PHE A 8 21.12 -17.19 -12.40
CA PHE A 8 20.37 -18.45 -12.45
C PHE A 8 20.36 -18.93 -13.90
N GLY A 9 20.94 -20.14 -14.08
CA GLY A 9 20.99 -20.84 -15.35
C GLY A 9 19.61 -20.99 -15.96
N ALA A 10 19.53 -20.78 -17.28
CA ALA A 10 18.34 -21.00 -18.07
C ALA A 10 18.01 -22.52 -18.05
N PRO A 11 16.79 -22.90 -17.63
CA PRO A 11 16.32 -24.25 -17.92
C PRO A 11 15.81 -24.25 -19.38
N ASP A 12 16.12 -25.32 -20.08
CA ASP A 12 15.69 -25.67 -21.43
C ASP A 12 14.21 -25.32 -21.67
N CYS A 13 13.94 -24.52 -22.68
CA CYS A 13 12.61 -24.34 -23.24
C CYS A 13 12.16 -25.65 -23.88
N GLY A 14 11.35 -26.42 -23.16
CA GLY A 14 10.70 -27.61 -23.67
C GLY A 14 9.78 -27.23 -24.85
N ARG A 15 9.98 -27.88 -25.99
CA ARG A 15 9.06 -27.85 -27.13
C ARG A 15 7.77 -28.55 -26.72
N GLU A 16 6.68 -27.82 -26.50
CA GLU A 16 5.35 -28.41 -26.39
C GLU A 16 4.68 -28.40 -27.79
N ALA A 17 4.39 -29.58 -28.32
CA ALA A 17 3.65 -29.74 -29.55
C ALA A 17 2.15 -29.62 -29.25
N VAL A 18 1.50 -28.61 -29.83
CA VAL A 18 0.04 -28.45 -29.82
C VAL A 18 -0.52 -28.99 -31.12
N THR A 19 -1.37 -30.01 -31.04
CA THR A 19 -2.03 -30.57 -32.24
C THR A 19 -3.23 -29.72 -32.65
N GLY A 20 -3.20 -29.16 -33.85
CA GLY A 20 -4.31 -28.48 -34.47
C GLY A 20 -5.38 -29.48 -34.97
N ARG A 21 -6.59 -28.99 -35.25
CA ARG A 21 -7.78 -29.75 -35.66
C ARG A 21 -7.63 -30.63 -36.96
N ARG A 22 -6.45 -30.70 -37.56
CA ARG A 22 -6.14 -31.54 -38.72
C ARG A 22 -4.82 -32.33 -38.62
N GLY A 23 -4.37 -32.67 -37.44
CA GLY A 23 -3.32 -33.69 -37.26
C GLY A 23 -1.90 -33.34 -37.76
N SER A 24 -1.59 -32.10 -38.10
CA SER A 24 -0.23 -31.66 -38.40
C SER A 24 0.36 -30.94 -37.20
N PRO A 25 1.65 -31.20 -36.81
CA PRO A 25 2.28 -30.49 -35.72
C PRO A 25 2.51 -29.03 -36.09
N ILE A 26 1.98 -28.11 -35.28
CA ILE A 26 2.26 -26.68 -35.42
C ILE A 26 3.50 -26.42 -34.56
N GLU A 27 4.61 -26.08 -35.19
CA GLU A 27 5.78 -25.57 -34.48
C GLU A 27 5.48 -24.13 -33.98
N VAL A 28 5.31 -23.99 -32.67
CA VAL A 28 5.20 -22.68 -32.03
C VAL A 28 6.60 -22.20 -31.72
N ASN A 29 7.19 -21.38 -32.55
CA ASN A 29 8.43 -20.68 -32.25
C ASN A 29 8.13 -19.50 -31.31
N HIS A 30 8.41 -19.66 -30.03
CA HIS A 30 8.37 -18.57 -29.06
C HIS A 30 9.59 -17.67 -29.26
N HIS A 31 9.57 -16.75 -30.17
CA HIS A 31 10.47 -15.60 -30.17
C HIS A 31 9.89 -14.53 -29.20
N LEU A 32 10.43 -14.49 -27.99
CA LEU A 32 10.16 -13.45 -26.99
C LEU A 32 11.03 -12.23 -27.31
N ASP A 33 10.62 -11.39 -28.25
CA ASP A 33 11.23 -10.09 -28.45
C ASP A 33 10.60 -9.08 -27.46
N LEU A 34 11.45 -8.55 -26.58
CA LEU A 34 11.11 -7.46 -25.66
C LEU A 34 11.04 -6.15 -26.47
N GLU A 35 9.90 -5.84 -27.06
CA GLU A 35 9.69 -4.50 -27.57
C GLU A 35 9.66 -3.47 -26.41
N LYS A 36 10.25 -2.32 -26.63
CA LYS A 36 10.45 -1.21 -25.66
C LYS A 36 9.18 -0.70 -24.95
N ASN A 37 8.00 -1.24 -25.28
CA ASN A 37 6.69 -0.79 -24.80
C ASN A 37 5.97 -1.77 -23.85
N GLY A 38 6.57 -2.89 -23.45
CA GLY A 38 5.99 -3.81 -22.45
C GLY A 38 4.90 -4.76 -22.96
N TRP A 39 4.78 -4.97 -24.27
CA TRP A 39 3.91 -5.94 -24.91
C TRP A 39 4.69 -7.17 -25.37
N TYR A 40 4.07 -8.33 -25.30
CA TYR A 40 4.60 -9.56 -25.91
C TYR A 40 3.86 -9.82 -27.20
N VAL A 41 4.60 -10.07 -28.26
CA VAL A 41 4.05 -10.47 -29.58
C VAL A 41 4.06 -12.00 -29.62
N ILE A 42 2.89 -12.59 -29.80
CA ILE A 42 2.74 -14.04 -30.06
C ILE A 42 2.44 -14.18 -31.53
N GLU A 43 3.39 -14.71 -32.33
CA GLU A 43 3.17 -15.07 -33.71
C GLU A 43 2.56 -16.47 -33.77
N TYR A 44 1.35 -16.55 -34.32
CA TYR A 44 0.75 -17.83 -34.73
C TYR A 44 1.08 -18.07 -36.23
N GLY A 45 1.96 -19.03 -36.51
CA GLY A 45 2.28 -19.42 -37.87
C GLY A 45 1.10 -20.14 -38.57
N GLY A 46 0.49 -19.47 -39.50
CA GLY A 46 -0.52 -20.02 -40.43
C GLY A 46 -0.68 -19.09 -41.62
N GLU A 47 -0.85 -19.64 -42.84
CA GLU A 47 -0.79 -18.96 -44.15
C GLU A 47 -1.79 -17.81 -44.41
N ASN A 48 -2.50 -17.30 -43.41
CA ASN A 48 -3.36 -16.13 -43.55
C ASN A 48 -3.10 -15.18 -42.37
N MET A 49 -2.40 -14.08 -42.65
CA MET A 49 -2.18 -12.90 -41.83
C MET A 49 -2.03 -13.17 -40.32
N ALA A 50 -0.80 -13.12 -39.83
CA ALA A 50 -0.49 -13.15 -38.40
C ALA A 50 -1.29 -12.05 -37.69
N GLU A 51 -2.32 -12.43 -36.96
CA GLU A 51 -3.03 -11.54 -36.06
C GLU A 51 -2.11 -11.32 -34.86
N ILE A 52 -1.39 -10.18 -34.83
CA ILE A 52 -0.53 -9.79 -33.73
C ILE A 52 -1.45 -9.50 -32.55
N GLN A 53 -1.76 -10.49 -31.74
CA GLN A 53 -2.47 -10.29 -30.49
C GLN A 53 -1.51 -9.71 -29.44
N ARG A 54 -1.61 -8.42 -29.21
CA ARG A 54 -0.88 -7.74 -28.14
C ARG A 54 -1.50 -8.14 -26.78
N GLU A 55 -0.85 -9.04 -26.04
CA GLU A 55 -1.28 -9.39 -24.69
C GLU A 55 -0.49 -8.62 -23.65
N ASN A 56 -1.18 -8.15 -22.59
CA ASN A 56 -0.52 -7.51 -21.46
C ASN A 56 0.39 -8.51 -20.72
N LYS A 57 1.59 -8.07 -20.31
CA LYS A 57 2.57 -8.91 -19.60
C LYS A 57 2.00 -9.66 -18.41
N MET A 58 0.94 -9.14 -17.76
CA MET A 58 0.28 -9.80 -16.61
C MET A 58 -0.33 -11.15 -17.00
N GLY A 59 -0.69 -11.36 -18.27
CA GLY A 59 -1.26 -12.61 -18.77
C GLY A 59 -0.26 -13.62 -19.31
N VAL A 60 0.97 -13.22 -19.65
CA VAL A 60 1.92 -14.06 -20.39
C VAL A 60 3.28 -14.26 -19.72
N MET A 61 3.81 -13.25 -19.00
CA MET A 61 5.10 -13.36 -18.32
C MET A 61 5.07 -14.47 -17.22
N PRO A 62 6.14 -15.26 -17.03
CA PRO A 62 6.23 -16.24 -15.93
C PRO A 62 5.95 -15.60 -14.59
N GLU A 63 5.13 -16.22 -13.77
CA GLU A 63 4.47 -15.60 -12.59
C GLU A 63 5.47 -15.08 -11.55
N GLY A 64 6.56 -15.81 -11.27
CA GLY A 64 7.59 -15.36 -10.32
C GLY A 64 8.33 -14.11 -10.81
N ARG A 65 8.73 -14.07 -12.11
CA ARG A 65 9.38 -12.91 -12.72
C ARG A 65 8.40 -11.76 -12.82
N LEU A 66 7.14 -12.01 -13.15
CA LEU A 66 6.07 -11.01 -13.21
C LEU A 66 5.86 -10.35 -11.85
N LEU A 67 5.73 -11.16 -10.79
CA LEU A 67 5.55 -10.65 -9.43
C LEU A 67 6.70 -9.73 -9.04
N MET A 68 7.95 -10.14 -9.25
CA MET A 68 9.10 -9.30 -8.91
C MET A 68 9.16 -8.03 -9.78
N ASN A 69 8.85 -8.12 -11.07
CA ASN A 69 8.83 -6.97 -11.97
C ASN A 69 7.79 -5.91 -11.57
N ILE A 70 6.67 -6.34 -11.00
CA ILE A 70 5.59 -5.44 -10.57
C ILE A 70 5.75 -5.04 -9.10
N ALA A 71 6.08 -5.97 -8.21
CA ALA A 71 6.11 -5.72 -6.78
C ALA A 71 7.40 -5.00 -6.32
N LEU A 72 8.57 -5.31 -6.90
CA LEU A 72 9.83 -4.70 -6.46
C LEU A 72 9.84 -3.16 -6.58
N PRO A 73 9.39 -2.55 -7.70
CA PRO A 73 9.24 -1.09 -7.76
C PRO A 73 8.31 -0.55 -6.67
N MET A 74 7.22 -1.26 -6.36
CA MET A 74 6.27 -0.84 -5.33
C MET A 74 6.86 -0.96 -3.92
N MET A 75 7.65 -2.00 -3.67
CA MET A 75 8.37 -2.16 -2.39
C MET A 75 9.37 -1.03 -2.18
N ILE A 76 10.12 -0.67 -3.22
CA ILE A 76 11.07 0.47 -3.17
C ILE A 76 10.29 1.78 -2.93
N SER A 77 9.18 2.00 -3.63
CA SER A 77 8.33 3.18 -3.44
C SER A 77 7.87 3.32 -1.99
N MET A 78 7.40 2.23 -1.38
CA MET A 78 6.93 2.24 0.01
C MET A 78 8.08 2.53 1.00
N LEU A 79 9.28 2.01 0.74
CA LEU A 79 10.46 2.36 1.55
C LEU A 79 10.84 3.83 1.42
N VAL A 80 10.86 4.36 0.19
CA VAL A 80 11.12 5.79 -0.04
C VAL A 80 10.08 6.65 0.67
N GLN A 81 8.80 6.26 0.63
CA GLN A 81 7.74 6.94 1.35
C GLN A 81 7.95 6.93 2.87
N ALA A 82 8.36 5.81 3.45
CA ALA A 82 8.67 5.73 4.87
C ALA A 82 9.85 6.64 5.24
N MET A 83 10.89 6.66 4.40
CA MET A 83 12.07 7.48 4.62
C MET A 83 11.77 8.98 4.52
N TYR A 84 11.02 9.42 3.53
CA TYR A 84 10.72 10.84 3.42
C TYR A 84 9.86 11.32 4.59
N ASN A 85 8.90 10.52 5.10
CA ASN A 85 8.12 10.86 6.28
C ASN A 85 9.00 11.06 7.53
N ILE A 86 10.08 10.28 7.67
CA ILE A 86 11.05 10.43 8.75
C ILE A 86 11.83 11.75 8.58
N VAL A 87 12.29 12.04 7.36
CA VAL A 87 13.06 13.26 7.06
C VAL A 87 12.23 14.52 7.29
N ASP A 88 10.99 14.55 6.80
CA ASP A 88 10.04 15.65 7.05
C ASP A 88 9.83 15.88 8.56
N GLY A 89 9.59 14.80 9.32
CA GLY A 89 9.50 14.87 10.77
C GLY A 89 10.75 15.45 11.45
N ILE A 90 11.96 15.15 10.97
CA ILE A 90 13.22 15.72 11.47
C ILE A 90 13.28 17.22 11.21
N PHE A 91 12.90 17.68 10.02
CA PHE A 91 12.88 19.12 9.71
C PHE A 91 11.87 19.88 10.55
N VAL A 92 10.66 19.33 10.76
CA VAL A 92 9.65 19.92 11.63
C VAL A 92 10.12 19.99 13.08
N ALA A 93 10.76 18.92 13.60
CA ALA A 93 11.32 18.91 14.95
C ALA A 93 12.38 20.00 15.18
N ARG A 94 13.13 20.38 14.14
CA ARG A 94 14.12 21.47 14.21
C ARG A 94 13.51 22.87 14.26
N ILE A 95 12.21 23.05 14.00
CA ILE A 95 11.52 24.34 14.14
C ILE A 95 11.34 24.66 15.63
N SER A 96 10.60 23.81 16.33
CA SER A 96 10.34 23.84 17.76
C SER A 96 9.63 22.57 18.22
N GLU A 97 9.62 22.31 19.52
CA GLU A 97 8.84 21.22 20.13
C GLU A 97 7.32 21.42 19.89
N ASN A 98 6.85 22.68 19.97
CA ASN A 98 5.47 23.05 19.67
C ASN A 98 5.08 22.73 18.23
N ALA A 99 5.98 22.93 17.26
CA ALA A 99 5.76 22.61 15.86
C ALA A 99 5.59 21.09 15.63
N LEU A 100 6.46 20.29 16.25
CA LEU A 100 6.36 18.82 16.17
C LEU A 100 5.06 18.32 16.81
N THR A 101 4.68 18.89 17.95
CA THR A 101 3.42 18.59 18.63
C THR A 101 2.22 18.93 17.75
N ALA A 102 2.21 20.11 17.13
CA ALA A 102 1.14 20.55 16.25
C ALA A 102 0.93 19.63 15.05
N VAL A 103 2.03 19.20 14.38
CA VAL A 103 1.97 18.26 13.25
C VAL A 103 1.55 16.86 13.71
N SER A 104 2.03 16.41 14.88
CA SER A 104 1.62 15.12 15.45
C SER A 104 0.12 15.07 15.78
N MET A 105 -0.44 16.16 16.29
CA MET A 105 -1.87 16.28 16.56
C MET A 105 -2.72 16.33 15.27
N ALA A 106 -2.16 16.75 14.14
CA ALA A 106 -2.82 16.72 12.83
C ALA A 106 -2.92 15.30 12.22
N PHE A 107 -2.06 14.36 12.66
CA PHE A 107 -1.90 13.04 12.09
C PHE A 107 -3.19 12.21 11.95
N PRO A 108 -4.15 12.19 12.90
CA PRO A 108 -5.37 11.41 12.75
C PRO A 108 -6.22 11.80 11.53
N LEU A 109 -6.40 13.10 11.26
CA LEU A 109 -7.15 13.56 10.09
C LEU A 109 -6.35 13.37 8.79
N GLN A 110 -5.04 13.53 8.84
CA GLN A 110 -4.17 13.27 7.71
C GLN A 110 -4.15 11.76 7.35
N SER A 111 -4.13 10.88 8.34
CA SER A 111 -4.20 9.42 8.11
C SER A 111 -5.56 9.00 7.54
N LEU A 112 -6.66 9.64 7.94
CA LEU A 112 -7.98 9.41 7.36
C LEU A 112 -8.02 9.82 5.89
N LEU A 113 -7.45 10.98 5.54
CA LEU A 113 -7.29 11.43 4.15
C LEU A 113 -6.57 10.37 3.30
N ILE A 114 -5.43 9.88 3.79
CA ILE A 114 -4.65 8.83 3.12
C ILE A 114 -5.44 7.53 3.01
N ALA A 115 -6.18 7.15 4.06
CA ALA A 115 -7.01 5.94 4.06
C ALA A 115 -8.13 6.01 2.99
N ILE A 116 -8.77 7.18 2.82
CA ILE A 116 -9.79 7.41 1.78
C ILE A 116 -9.15 7.27 0.39
N ALA A 117 -8.02 7.95 0.15
CA ALA A 117 -7.34 7.88 -1.13
C ALA A 117 -6.84 6.45 -1.45
N ALA A 118 -6.11 5.84 -0.53
CA ALA A 118 -5.54 4.51 -0.74
C ALA A 118 -6.61 3.41 -0.85
N GLY A 119 -7.64 3.44 0.00
CA GLY A 119 -8.72 2.44 0.00
C GLY A 119 -9.58 2.51 -1.26
N THR A 120 -9.97 3.73 -1.70
CA THR A 120 -10.66 3.92 -2.99
C THR A 120 -9.80 3.39 -4.14
N GLY A 121 -8.49 3.64 -4.09
CA GLY A 121 -7.54 3.16 -5.09
C GLY A 121 -7.45 1.65 -5.20
N VAL A 122 -7.61 0.91 -4.10
CA VAL A 122 -7.69 -0.56 -4.16
C VAL A 122 -8.90 -1.01 -4.96
N GLY A 123 -10.05 -0.35 -4.79
CA GLY A 123 -11.26 -0.65 -5.56
C GLY A 123 -11.08 -0.39 -7.06
N VAL A 124 -10.49 0.75 -7.43
CA VAL A 124 -10.16 1.06 -8.84
C VAL A 124 -9.18 0.03 -9.40
N ASN A 125 -8.09 -0.27 -8.68
CA ASN A 125 -7.07 -1.22 -9.11
C ASN A 125 -7.65 -2.62 -9.36
N SER A 126 -8.45 -3.14 -8.44
CA SER A 126 -9.08 -4.46 -8.56
C SER A 126 -10.02 -4.54 -9.77
N LEU A 127 -10.91 -3.55 -9.95
CA LEU A 127 -11.89 -3.57 -11.04
C LEU A 127 -11.25 -3.34 -12.40
N LEU A 128 -10.30 -2.39 -12.49
CA LEU A 128 -9.62 -2.06 -13.75
C LEU A 128 -8.78 -3.24 -14.23
N SER A 129 -7.94 -3.81 -13.35
CA SER A 129 -7.11 -4.98 -13.71
C SER A 129 -7.95 -6.18 -14.12
N LYS A 130 -9.07 -6.43 -13.42
CA LYS A 130 -10.02 -7.48 -13.80
C LYS A 130 -10.61 -7.24 -15.19
N SER A 131 -11.06 -6.01 -15.48
CA SER A 131 -11.64 -5.66 -16.79
C SER A 131 -10.64 -5.81 -17.93
N LEU A 132 -9.35 -5.49 -17.68
CA LEU A 132 -8.28 -5.75 -18.65
C LEU A 132 -8.08 -7.25 -18.87
N GLY A 133 -8.14 -8.07 -17.81
CA GLY A 133 -8.06 -9.52 -17.92
C GLY A 133 -9.22 -10.14 -18.71
N GLU A 134 -10.42 -9.58 -18.54
CA GLU A 134 -11.63 -9.93 -19.32
C GLU A 134 -11.56 -9.46 -20.78
N LYS A 135 -10.49 -8.74 -21.17
CA LYS A 135 -10.35 -8.06 -22.48
C LYS A 135 -11.48 -7.06 -22.76
N ASN A 136 -12.13 -6.55 -21.71
CA ASN A 136 -13.17 -5.54 -21.81
C ASN A 136 -12.56 -4.14 -21.62
N PHE A 137 -11.96 -3.62 -22.69
CA PHE A 137 -11.24 -2.35 -22.67
C PHE A 137 -12.17 -1.15 -22.43
N ASP A 138 -13.41 -1.21 -22.92
CA ASP A 138 -14.41 -0.16 -22.68
C ASP A 138 -14.72 -0.02 -21.19
N ARG A 139 -14.93 -1.16 -20.51
CA ARG A 139 -15.13 -1.17 -19.07
C ARG A 139 -13.88 -0.74 -18.29
N ALA A 140 -12.69 -1.09 -18.78
CA ALA A 140 -11.43 -0.64 -18.18
C ALA A 140 -11.30 0.89 -18.27
N ASN A 141 -11.56 1.48 -19.47
CA ASN A 141 -11.54 2.92 -19.68
C ASN A 141 -12.59 3.63 -18.80
N GLN A 142 -13.82 3.12 -18.78
CA GLN A 142 -14.89 3.65 -17.92
C GLN A 142 -14.51 3.54 -16.42
N THR A 143 -13.85 2.46 -16.01
CA THR A 143 -13.39 2.31 -14.61
C THR A 143 -12.34 3.36 -14.25
N ALA A 144 -11.38 3.61 -15.14
CA ALA A 144 -10.36 4.65 -14.94
C ALA A 144 -11.00 6.05 -14.84
N MET A 145 -11.93 6.38 -15.74
CA MET A 145 -12.62 7.68 -15.76
C MET A 145 -13.54 7.88 -14.55
N ASN A 146 -14.33 6.87 -14.17
CA ASN A 146 -15.12 6.91 -12.94
C ASN A 146 -14.22 6.98 -11.69
N GLY A 147 -13.05 6.33 -11.72
CA GLY A 147 -12.03 6.48 -10.68
C GLY A 147 -11.60 7.95 -10.53
N ILE A 148 -11.19 8.60 -11.62
CA ILE A 148 -10.80 10.03 -11.61
C ILE A 148 -11.94 10.90 -11.07
N PHE A 149 -13.17 10.65 -11.50
CA PHE A 149 -14.35 11.38 -11.03
C PHE A 149 -14.56 11.22 -9.51
N VAL A 150 -14.50 10.00 -8.99
CA VAL A 150 -14.64 9.71 -7.56
C VAL A 150 -13.55 10.38 -6.73
N TYR A 151 -12.30 10.38 -7.23
CA TYR A 151 -11.20 11.06 -6.56
C TYR A 151 -11.37 12.57 -6.55
N LEU A 152 -11.91 13.16 -7.61
CA LEU A 152 -12.26 14.59 -7.65
C LEU A 152 -13.32 14.93 -6.59
N ILE A 153 -14.38 14.12 -6.48
CA ILE A 153 -15.41 14.30 -5.44
C ILE A 153 -14.81 14.14 -4.04
N SER A 154 -13.95 13.12 -3.83
CA SER A 154 -13.28 12.92 -2.54
C SER A 154 -12.39 14.10 -2.18
N TYR A 155 -11.66 14.67 -3.14
CA TYR A 155 -10.90 15.90 -2.95
C TYR A 155 -11.80 17.07 -2.53
N LEU A 156 -12.88 17.33 -3.25
CA LEU A 156 -13.80 18.44 -2.93
C LEU A 156 -14.38 18.30 -1.51
N LEU A 157 -14.79 17.10 -1.13
CA LEU A 157 -15.27 16.82 0.23
C LEU A 157 -14.19 17.06 1.28
N THR A 158 -12.96 16.63 1.01
CA THR A 158 -11.83 16.82 1.92
C THR A 158 -11.44 18.31 2.03
N ALA A 159 -11.46 19.04 0.92
CA ALA A 159 -11.17 20.47 0.95
C ALA A 159 -12.21 21.24 1.79
N VAL A 160 -13.50 20.89 1.64
CA VAL A 160 -14.58 21.46 2.48
C VAL A 160 -14.35 21.12 3.96
N GLN A 161 -14.00 19.87 4.26
CA GLN A 161 -13.64 19.45 5.64
C GLN A 161 -12.44 20.25 6.17
N GLY A 162 -11.43 20.49 5.34
CA GLY A 162 -10.26 21.29 5.71
C GLY A 162 -10.60 22.70 6.14
N ILE A 163 -11.61 23.32 5.53
CA ILE A 163 -12.08 24.68 5.89
C ILE A 163 -12.88 24.67 7.19
N PHE A 164 -13.81 23.72 7.36
CA PHE A 164 -14.78 23.75 8.45
C PHE A 164 -14.40 22.91 9.69
N ILE A 165 -13.69 21.80 9.52
CA ILE A 165 -13.45 20.84 10.59
C ILE A 165 -12.10 21.07 11.29
N THR A 166 -11.09 21.62 10.62
CA THR A 166 -9.73 21.74 11.17
C THR A 166 -9.70 22.51 12.49
N LYS A 167 -10.32 23.68 12.55
CA LYS A 167 -10.36 24.53 13.75
C LYS A 167 -11.12 23.88 14.92
N PRO A 168 -12.37 23.37 14.76
CA PRO A 168 -13.06 22.61 15.80
C PRO A 168 -12.30 21.36 16.26
N PHE A 169 -11.63 20.66 15.35
CA PHE A 169 -10.84 19.48 15.67
C PHE A 169 -9.70 19.79 16.63
N PHE A 170 -8.88 20.82 16.33
CA PHE A 170 -7.84 21.26 17.24
C PHE A 170 -8.40 21.78 18.57
N ALA A 171 -9.47 22.57 18.53
CA ALA A 171 -10.13 23.09 19.75
C ALA A 171 -10.61 21.97 20.68
N SER A 172 -11.05 20.82 20.13
CA SER A 172 -11.49 19.68 20.92
C SER A 172 -10.34 18.93 21.63
N GLN A 173 -9.15 18.98 21.06
CA GLN A 173 -7.97 18.30 21.61
C GLN A 173 -7.18 19.17 22.61
N MET A 174 -7.32 20.51 22.54
CA MET A 174 -6.42 21.46 23.21
C MET A 174 -7.04 22.11 24.46
N LYS A 175 -7.67 21.34 25.35
CA LYS A 175 -8.14 21.89 26.64
C LYS A 175 -6.96 22.37 27.49
N GLY A 176 -6.61 23.66 27.34
CA GLY A 176 -5.56 24.32 28.14
C GLY A 176 -4.13 24.28 27.57
N ALA A 177 -3.97 23.93 26.28
CA ALA A 177 -2.67 23.95 25.61
C ALA A 177 -2.31 25.32 25.02
N ASP A 178 -1.02 25.50 24.68
CA ASP A 178 -0.45 26.73 24.15
C ASP A 178 -1.18 27.18 22.86
N PRO A 179 -1.65 28.44 22.75
CA PRO A 179 -2.26 28.99 21.56
C PRO A 179 -1.39 28.90 20.30
N GLU A 180 -0.07 28.85 20.45
CA GLU A 180 0.88 28.71 19.37
C GLU A 180 0.71 27.35 18.65
N ILE A 181 0.60 26.25 19.41
CA ILE A 181 0.37 24.89 18.87
C ILE A 181 -0.93 24.85 18.06
N MET A 182 -2.00 25.50 18.57
CA MET A 182 -3.26 25.58 17.85
C MET A 182 -3.11 26.29 16.50
N THR A 183 -2.42 27.44 16.49
CA THR A 183 -2.24 28.24 15.28
C THR A 183 -1.42 27.47 14.23
N MET A 184 -0.30 26.86 14.65
CA MET A 184 0.55 26.05 13.78
C MET A 184 -0.19 24.83 13.24
N GLY A 185 -0.91 24.11 14.10
CA GLY A 185 -1.61 22.88 13.72
C GLY A 185 -2.79 23.16 12.79
N VAL A 186 -3.60 24.20 13.06
CA VAL A 186 -4.69 24.60 12.19
C VAL A 186 -4.14 25.04 10.82
N THR A 187 -3.06 25.83 10.78
CA THR A 187 -2.45 26.27 9.54
C THR A 187 -1.93 25.07 8.71
N TYR A 188 -1.17 24.18 9.34
CA TYR A 188 -0.63 22.98 8.69
C TYR A 188 -1.73 22.11 8.09
N LEU A 189 -2.70 21.72 8.92
CA LEU A 189 -3.73 20.79 8.52
C LEU A 189 -4.70 21.40 7.49
N THR A 190 -5.01 22.70 7.60
CA THR A 190 -5.82 23.40 6.59
C THR A 190 -5.13 23.38 5.23
N ILE A 191 -3.84 23.70 5.15
CA ILE A 191 -3.08 23.64 3.90
C ILE A 191 -3.11 22.23 3.32
N VAL A 192 -2.81 21.21 4.12
CA VAL A 192 -2.78 19.81 3.68
C VAL A 192 -4.14 19.34 3.16
N LEU A 193 -5.24 19.64 3.86
CA LEU A 193 -6.57 19.20 3.47
C LEU A 193 -7.13 19.99 2.29
N VAL A 194 -7.03 21.32 2.30
CA VAL A 194 -7.55 22.16 1.23
C VAL A 194 -6.79 21.98 -0.07
N CYS A 195 -5.47 21.82 0.00
CA CYS A 195 -4.62 21.61 -1.17
C CYS A 195 -4.39 20.11 -1.47
N SER A 196 -5.19 19.21 -0.92
CA SER A 196 -5.05 17.75 -1.13
C SER A 196 -5.28 17.28 -2.57
N PHE A 197 -5.60 18.19 -3.50
CA PHE A 197 -5.71 17.87 -4.93
C PHE A 197 -4.50 17.11 -5.46
N GLY A 198 -3.28 17.53 -5.08
CA GLY A 198 -2.05 16.85 -5.48
C GLY A 198 -2.01 15.40 -5.03
N LEU A 199 -2.36 15.13 -3.77
CA LEU A 199 -2.43 13.77 -3.22
C LEU A 199 -3.45 12.91 -3.97
N TYR A 200 -4.67 13.40 -4.16
CA TYR A 200 -5.71 12.65 -4.86
C TYR A 200 -5.35 12.38 -6.32
N ALA A 201 -4.77 13.37 -7.02
CA ALA A 201 -4.28 13.20 -8.39
C ALA A 201 -3.15 12.18 -8.47
N GLN A 202 -2.16 12.26 -7.57
CA GLN A 202 -1.08 11.29 -7.47
C GLN A 202 -1.64 9.88 -7.29
N PHE A 203 -2.48 9.66 -6.29
CA PHE A 203 -3.02 8.32 -6.00
C PHE A 203 -3.78 7.73 -7.19
N ILE A 204 -4.69 8.47 -7.83
CA ILE A 204 -5.50 7.90 -8.91
C ILE A 204 -4.64 7.55 -10.14
N PHE A 205 -3.73 8.44 -10.57
CA PHE A 205 -2.91 8.16 -11.74
C PHE A 205 -1.88 7.04 -11.47
N GLU A 206 -1.36 6.94 -10.26
CA GLU A 206 -0.52 5.82 -9.85
C GLU A 206 -1.30 4.51 -9.80
N ARG A 207 -2.55 4.50 -9.32
CA ARG A 207 -3.40 3.30 -9.33
C ARG A 207 -3.72 2.81 -10.73
N ILE A 208 -3.94 3.70 -11.68
CA ILE A 208 -4.14 3.34 -13.09
C ILE A 208 -2.87 2.69 -13.67
N LEU A 209 -1.66 3.25 -13.39
CA LEU A 209 -0.39 2.64 -13.80
C LEU A 209 -0.16 1.26 -13.15
N GLN A 210 -0.48 1.12 -11.88
CA GLN A 210 -0.38 -0.17 -11.17
C GLN A 210 -1.33 -1.21 -11.77
N SER A 211 -2.56 -0.83 -12.06
CA SER A 211 -3.58 -1.70 -12.62
C SER A 211 -3.25 -2.25 -13.99
N THR A 212 -2.39 -1.56 -14.74
CA THR A 212 -1.88 -1.99 -16.06
C THR A 212 -0.52 -2.68 -15.97
N GLY A 213 0.01 -2.88 -14.75
CA GLY A 213 1.30 -3.50 -14.49
C GLY A 213 2.52 -2.57 -14.72
N ARG A 214 2.32 -1.27 -14.89
CA ARG A 214 3.38 -0.29 -15.19
C ARG A 214 3.93 0.36 -13.90
N THR A 215 4.24 -0.44 -12.90
CA THR A 215 4.62 -0.01 -11.54
C THR A 215 5.95 0.74 -11.46
N VAL A 216 6.86 0.55 -12.44
CA VAL A 216 8.11 1.32 -12.51
C VAL A 216 7.82 2.82 -12.66
N PHE A 217 6.80 3.21 -13.44
CA PHE A 217 6.43 4.62 -13.59
C PHE A 217 5.78 5.18 -12.32
N THR A 218 5.05 4.35 -11.57
CA THR A 218 4.58 4.71 -10.23
C THR A 218 5.75 4.98 -9.28
N MET A 219 6.75 4.11 -9.26
CA MET A 219 7.96 4.31 -8.46
C MET A 219 8.65 5.62 -8.82
N ILE A 220 8.83 5.90 -10.11
CA ILE A 220 9.50 7.13 -10.55
C ILE A 220 8.71 8.37 -10.12
N SER A 221 7.37 8.37 -10.26
CA SER A 221 6.55 9.52 -9.84
C SER A 221 6.64 9.76 -8.34
N GLN A 222 6.57 8.71 -7.52
CA GLN A 222 6.72 8.81 -6.07
C GLN A 222 8.12 9.28 -5.65
N MET A 223 9.17 8.77 -6.28
CA MET A 223 10.55 9.21 -6.00
C MET A 223 10.75 10.69 -6.32
N ILE A 224 10.26 11.17 -7.47
CA ILE A 224 10.32 12.57 -7.84
C ILE A 224 9.60 13.43 -6.82
N GLY A 225 8.39 13.06 -6.41
CA GLY A 225 7.62 13.76 -5.37
C GLY A 225 8.36 13.82 -4.03
N ALA A 226 8.93 12.70 -3.59
CA ALA A 226 9.69 12.62 -2.34
C ALA A 226 10.97 13.48 -2.39
N ILE A 227 11.72 13.44 -3.49
CA ILE A 227 12.95 14.27 -3.66
C ILE A 227 12.59 15.76 -3.61
N ILE A 228 11.53 16.16 -4.31
CA ILE A 228 11.08 17.55 -4.33
C ILE A 228 10.66 18.01 -2.94
N ASN A 229 9.91 17.20 -2.21
CA ASN A 229 9.53 17.49 -0.84
C ASN A 229 10.78 17.69 0.04
N ILE A 230 11.72 16.73 0.07
CA ILE A 230 12.94 16.77 0.87
C ILE A 230 13.79 18.03 0.54
N VAL A 231 13.81 18.45 -0.73
CA VAL A 231 14.56 19.66 -1.15
C VAL A 231 13.82 20.93 -0.74
N LEU A 232 12.48 20.97 -0.88
CA LEU A 232 11.68 22.15 -0.57
C LEU A 232 11.49 22.37 0.94
N ASP A 233 11.49 21.29 1.74
CA ASP A 233 11.32 21.41 3.19
C ASP A 233 12.29 22.41 3.82
N PRO A 234 13.63 22.26 3.74
CA PRO A 234 14.54 23.23 4.36
C PRO A 234 14.44 24.63 3.72
N ILE A 235 14.10 24.73 2.45
CA ILE A 235 13.96 26.03 1.76
C ILE A 235 12.78 26.80 2.31
N LEU A 236 11.61 26.15 2.42
CA LEU A 236 10.38 26.82 2.85
C LEU A 236 10.23 26.90 4.37
N ILE A 237 10.74 25.92 5.11
CA ILE A 237 10.70 25.92 6.58
C ILE A 237 11.59 26.99 7.14
N PHE A 238 12.86 27.04 6.71
CA PHE A 238 13.88 27.92 7.30
C PHE A 238 14.10 29.22 6.52
N GLY A 239 13.49 29.36 5.33
CA GLY A 239 13.63 30.57 4.49
C GLY A 239 14.98 30.63 3.78
N LEU A 240 15.48 29.51 3.26
CA LEU A 240 16.73 29.49 2.50
C LEU A 240 16.53 30.04 1.08
N LEU A 241 17.61 30.38 0.42
CA LEU A 241 17.64 30.92 -0.96
C LEU A 241 16.77 32.18 -1.19
N GLY A 242 16.60 32.99 -0.15
CA GLY A 242 15.80 34.23 -0.23
C GLY A 242 14.29 34.06 -0.11
N MET A 243 13.82 32.87 0.17
CA MET A 243 12.40 32.58 0.45
C MET A 243 12.02 33.03 1.87
N PRO A 244 10.74 33.39 2.11
CA PRO A 244 10.29 33.72 3.46
C PRO A 244 10.33 32.48 4.35
N LYS A 245 10.68 32.67 5.63
CA LYS A 245 10.63 31.60 6.66
C LYS A 245 9.16 31.31 7.00
N LEU A 246 8.62 30.19 6.50
CA LEU A 246 7.22 29.81 6.67
C LEU A 246 6.98 28.83 7.82
N GLY A 247 8.05 28.26 8.41
CA GLY A 247 7.93 27.30 9.50
C GLY A 247 7.06 26.09 9.13
N VAL A 248 6.09 25.75 9.98
CA VAL A 248 5.21 24.59 9.79
C VAL A 248 4.34 24.70 8.52
N ALA A 249 3.94 25.92 8.13
CA ALA A 249 3.25 26.14 6.84
C ALA A 249 4.15 25.78 5.66
N GLY A 250 5.48 26.01 5.77
CA GLY A 250 6.46 25.62 4.77
C GLY A 250 6.52 24.12 4.53
N ALA A 251 6.52 23.33 5.61
CA ALA A 251 6.45 21.87 5.53
C ALA A 251 5.17 21.39 4.81
N ALA A 252 4.02 21.95 5.16
CA ALA A 252 2.75 21.64 4.51
C ALA A 252 2.78 21.94 3.00
N ILE A 253 3.30 23.12 2.62
CA ILE A 253 3.40 23.56 1.23
C ILE A 253 4.37 22.67 0.45
N ALA A 254 5.54 22.33 1.01
CA ALA A 254 6.52 21.43 0.39
C ALA A 254 5.91 20.05 0.09
N THR A 255 5.18 19.49 1.05
CA THR A 255 4.45 18.22 0.89
C THR A 255 3.42 18.31 -0.25
N VAL A 256 2.61 19.36 -0.27
CA VAL A 256 1.60 19.58 -1.31
C VAL A 256 2.23 19.73 -2.70
N ILE A 257 3.30 20.50 -2.83
CA ILE A 257 4.02 20.68 -4.10
C ILE A 257 4.60 19.35 -4.58
N GLY A 258 5.24 18.58 -3.68
CA GLY A 258 5.76 17.25 -3.99
C GLY A 258 4.69 16.32 -4.55
N GLN A 259 3.52 16.29 -3.92
CA GLN A 259 2.37 15.48 -4.35
C GLN A 259 1.78 15.95 -5.70
N ILE A 260 1.67 17.26 -5.91
CA ILE A 260 1.20 17.82 -7.19
C ILE A 260 2.13 17.41 -8.33
N ILE A 261 3.44 17.55 -8.15
CA ILE A 261 4.42 17.20 -9.18
C ILE A 261 4.42 15.68 -9.43
N ALA A 262 4.36 14.87 -8.38
CA ALA A 262 4.20 13.42 -8.52
C ALA A 262 2.92 13.06 -9.31
N GLY A 263 1.80 13.71 -9.00
CA GLY A 263 0.55 13.53 -9.73
C GLY A 263 0.64 13.90 -11.20
N ILE A 264 1.28 15.03 -11.53
CA ILE A 264 1.52 15.48 -12.92
C ILE A 264 2.41 14.46 -13.66
N VAL A 265 3.49 14.00 -13.04
CA VAL A 265 4.39 12.99 -13.64
C VAL A 265 3.65 11.68 -13.89
N ALA A 266 2.87 11.20 -12.92
CA ALA A 266 2.05 10.00 -13.07
C ALA A 266 0.99 10.16 -14.18
N MET A 267 0.36 11.33 -14.29
CA MET A 267 -0.57 11.66 -15.37
C MET A 267 0.11 11.63 -16.74
N ILE A 268 1.30 12.25 -16.87
CA ILE A 268 2.07 12.25 -18.12
C ILE A 268 2.42 10.82 -18.55
N TYR A 269 2.84 9.95 -17.60
CA TYR A 269 3.10 8.55 -17.90
C TYR A 269 1.84 7.78 -18.32
N ASN A 270 0.68 8.06 -17.72
CA ASN A 270 -0.58 7.47 -18.17
C ASN A 270 -0.91 7.89 -19.62
N LEU A 271 -0.76 9.17 -19.95
CA LEU A 271 -1.10 9.66 -21.29
C LEU A 271 -0.11 9.20 -22.38
N LYS A 272 1.20 9.13 -22.05
CA LYS A 272 2.25 8.85 -23.05
C LYS A 272 2.70 7.39 -23.13
N LYS A 273 2.59 6.64 -22.02
CA LYS A 273 3.17 5.29 -21.91
C LYS A 273 2.15 4.22 -21.57
N ASN A 274 0.93 4.58 -21.14
CA ASN A 274 -0.10 3.61 -20.83
C ASN A 274 -1.03 3.41 -22.02
N THR A 275 -0.75 2.38 -22.80
CA THR A 275 -1.51 2.04 -24.02
C THR A 275 -2.70 1.11 -23.73
N ASP A 276 -2.81 0.60 -22.50
CA ASP A 276 -3.86 -0.33 -22.09
C ASP A 276 -5.17 0.39 -21.73
N VAL A 277 -5.08 1.66 -21.36
CA VAL A 277 -6.22 2.48 -20.93
C VAL A 277 -6.19 3.82 -21.64
N GLN A 278 -7.31 4.19 -22.24
CA GLN A 278 -7.49 5.48 -22.89
C GLN A 278 -8.27 6.41 -21.99
N LEU A 279 -7.62 7.48 -21.51
CA LEU A 279 -8.24 8.51 -20.70
C LEU A 279 -8.87 9.58 -21.62
N SER A 280 -10.18 9.54 -21.80
CA SER A 280 -10.91 10.53 -22.60
C SER A 280 -12.08 11.08 -21.78
N PHE A 281 -12.16 12.40 -21.67
CA PHE A 281 -13.28 13.09 -21.05
C PHE A 281 -14.45 13.35 -22.02
N HIS A 282 -14.21 13.13 -23.32
CA HIS A 282 -15.22 13.38 -24.33
C HIS A 282 -16.38 12.38 -24.19
N GLY A 283 -17.59 12.90 -23.94
CA GLY A 283 -18.78 12.06 -23.74
C GLY A 283 -18.81 11.29 -22.40
N PHE A 284 -17.89 11.54 -21.47
CA PHE A 284 -17.90 10.89 -20.15
C PHE A 284 -19.17 11.19 -19.37
N ARG A 285 -19.80 10.15 -18.88
CA ARG A 285 -20.90 10.21 -17.88
C ARG A 285 -20.57 9.29 -16.72
N PRO A 286 -20.72 9.78 -15.47
CA PRO A 286 -20.53 8.92 -14.30
C PRO A 286 -21.49 7.73 -14.31
N ASP A 287 -20.94 6.52 -14.14
CA ASP A 287 -21.74 5.28 -14.05
C ASP A 287 -21.81 4.81 -12.60
N GLY A 288 -23.01 4.91 -12.01
CA GLY A 288 -23.26 4.49 -10.64
C GLY A 288 -22.99 3.00 -10.37
N LYS A 289 -23.11 2.12 -11.38
CA LYS A 289 -22.80 0.69 -11.23
C LYS A 289 -21.30 0.45 -11.10
N ILE A 290 -20.51 1.17 -11.89
CA ILE A 290 -19.04 1.10 -11.82
C ILE A 290 -18.57 1.69 -10.49
N ILE A 291 -19.08 2.87 -10.10
CA ILE A 291 -18.76 3.53 -8.83
C ILE A 291 -19.14 2.63 -7.65
N GLY A 292 -20.33 2.04 -7.66
CA GLY A 292 -20.74 1.06 -6.64
C GLY A 292 -19.82 -0.16 -6.56
N THR A 293 -19.32 -0.64 -7.71
CA THR A 293 -18.37 -1.76 -7.73
C THR A 293 -17.00 -1.35 -7.19
N ILE A 294 -16.52 -0.14 -7.48
CA ILE A 294 -15.29 0.42 -6.91
C ILE A 294 -15.41 0.49 -5.38
N TYR A 295 -16.50 1.03 -4.86
CA TYR A 295 -16.69 1.16 -3.41
C TYR A 295 -17.01 -0.16 -2.70
N LYS A 296 -17.52 -1.18 -3.39
CA LYS A 296 -17.67 -2.53 -2.82
C LYS A 296 -16.34 -3.08 -2.31
N VAL A 297 -15.23 -2.73 -2.94
CA VAL A 297 -13.87 -3.08 -2.50
C VAL A 297 -13.22 -1.91 -1.75
N GLY A 298 -13.42 -0.70 -2.22
CA GLY A 298 -12.80 0.51 -1.69
C GLY A 298 -13.24 0.84 -0.28
N PHE A 299 -14.54 0.82 0.02
CA PHE A 299 -15.06 1.20 1.33
C PHE A 299 -14.57 0.28 2.47
N PRO A 300 -14.63 -1.06 2.35
CA PRO A 300 -13.99 -1.94 3.33
C PRO A 300 -12.49 -1.67 3.50
N SER A 301 -11.80 -1.33 2.41
CA SER A 301 -10.36 -1.03 2.46
C SER A 301 -10.06 0.29 3.16
N ILE A 302 -10.92 1.30 3.03
CA ILE A 302 -10.83 2.58 3.77
C ILE A 302 -10.94 2.30 5.27
N ILE A 303 -11.99 1.58 5.69
CA ILE A 303 -12.20 1.24 7.11
C ILE A 303 -11.01 0.44 7.64
N MET A 304 -10.54 -0.57 6.90
CA MET A 304 -9.42 -1.40 7.30
C MET A 304 -8.15 -0.59 7.58
N GLN A 305 -7.87 0.44 6.79
CA GLN A 305 -6.71 1.32 7.01
C GLN A 305 -6.92 2.25 8.21
N SER A 306 -8.14 2.71 8.44
CA SER A 306 -8.48 3.58 9.58
C SER A 306 -8.44 2.83 10.92
N ILE A 307 -8.71 1.52 10.93
CA ILE A 307 -8.70 0.69 12.15
C ILE A 307 -7.33 0.69 12.83
N GLY A 308 -6.24 0.75 12.04
CA GLY A 308 -4.88 0.82 12.60
C GLY A 308 -4.69 1.98 13.57
N SER A 309 -5.20 3.16 13.25
CA SER A 309 -5.11 4.34 14.14
C SER A 309 -5.91 4.16 15.42
N VAL A 310 -7.09 3.54 15.35
CA VAL A 310 -7.92 3.24 16.53
C VAL A 310 -7.21 2.24 17.45
N MET A 311 -6.60 1.22 16.86
CA MET A 311 -5.84 0.22 17.62
C MET A 311 -4.64 0.84 18.33
N THR A 312 -3.86 1.68 17.63
CA THR A 312 -2.70 2.36 18.22
C THR A 312 -3.13 3.23 19.39
N TYR A 313 -4.16 4.05 19.22
CA TYR A 313 -4.71 4.88 20.31
C TYR A 313 -5.17 4.03 21.51
N GLY A 314 -5.88 2.93 21.25
CA GLY A 314 -6.30 2.02 22.33
C GLY A 314 -5.16 1.38 23.09
N MET A 315 -4.08 0.99 22.38
CA MET A 315 -2.86 0.47 23.01
C MET A 315 -2.15 1.54 23.84
N ASP A 316 -2.02 2.76 23.34
CA ASP A 316 -1.39 3.87 24.05
C ASP A 316 -2.12 4.17 25.37
N VAL A 317 -3.46 4.18 25.37
CA VAL A 317 -4.28 4.38 26.59
C VAL A 317 -4.04 3.26 27.62
N ILE A 318 -3.98 2.00 27.17
CA ILE A 318 -3.74 0.86 28.07
C ILE A 318 -2.31 0.91 28.63
N LEU A 319 -1.31 1.18 27.78
CA LEU A 319 0.09 1.24 28.17
C LEU A 319 0.39 2.43 29.10
N MET A 320 -0.24 3.59 28.84
CA MET A 320 -0.09 4.77 29.71
C MET A 320 -0.56 4.48 31.14
N GLY A 321 -1.58 3.64 31.29
CA GLY A 321 -2.04 3.17 32.61
C GLY A 321 -1.05 2.25 33.35
N LEU A 322 -0.04 1.72 32.65
CA LEU A 322 0.99 0.85 33.23
C LEU A 322 2.34 1.55 33.38
N SER A 323 2.83 2.18 32.32
CA SER A 323 4.16 2.80 32.25
C SER A 323 4.29 3.75 31.07
N ALA A 324 4.73 4.98 31.30
CA ALA A 324 5.09 5.92 30.24
C ALA A 324 6.22 5.39 29.35
N THR A 325 7.21 4.68 29.93
CA THR A 325 8.27 4.01 29.16
C THR A 325 7.70 2.93 28.24
N GLY A 326 6.64 2.22 28.65
CA GLY A 326 5.95 1.24 27.83
C GLY A 326 5.35 1.87 26.56
N VAL A 327 4.78 3.07 26.66
CA VAL A 327 4.29 3.83 25.49
C VAL A 327 5.45 4.19 24.54
N SER A 328 6.59 4.63 25.09
CA SER A 328 7.78 4.95 24.30
C SER A 328 8.31 3.72 23.57
N VAL A 329 8.39 2.55 24.22
CA VAL A 329 8.77 1.27 23.59
C VAL A 329 7.81 0.92 22.46
N PHE A 330 6.51 1.07 22.66
CA PHE A 330 5.51 0.80 21.63
C PHE A 330 5.64 1.74 20.43
N GLY A 331 5.90 3.03 20.66
CA GLY A 331 6.16 3.99 19.61
C GLY A 331 7.40 3.65 18.77
N VAL A 332 8.50 3.23 19.41
CA VAL A 332 9.71 2.77 18.69
C VAL A 332 9.45 1.47 17.94
N TYR A 333 8.74 0.52 18.56
CA TYR A 333 8.30 -0.69 17.87
C TYR A 333 7.56 -0.37 16.57
N PHE A 334 6.58 0.57 16.59
CA PHE A 334 5.83 0.95 15.39
C PHE A 334 6.71 1.54 14.28
N LYS A 335 7.69 2.36 14.64
CA LYS A 335 8.66 2.92 13.68
C LYS A 335 9.53 1.81 13.08
N LEU A 336 10.03 0.90 13.89
CA LEU A 336 10.82 -0.25 13.43
C LEU A 336 9.97 -1.21 12.56
N GLN A 337 8.75 -1.51 13.00
CA GLN A 337 7.82 -2.35 12.24
C GLN A 337 7.56 -1.79 10.85
N SER A 338 7.39 -0.47 10.73
CA SER A 338 7.10 0.16 9.44
C SER A 338 8.20 -0.11 8.40
N LEU A 339 9.46 -0.20 8.78
CA LEU A 339 10.57 -0.52 7.88
C LEU A 339 10.44 -1.92 7.24
N PHE A 340 9.88 -2.89 7.97
CA PHE A 340 9.70 -4.25 7.48
C PHE A 340 8.35 -4.46 6.78
N PHE A 341 7.30 -3.81 7.27
CA PHE A 341 5.95 -3.99 6.72
C PHE A 341 5.67 -3.10 5.50
N MET A 342 6.33 -1.94 5.34
CA MET A 342 6.16 -1.12 4.15
C MET A 342 6.52 -1.87 2.85
N PRO A 343 7.64 -2.62 2.75
CA PRO A 343 7.88 -3.49 1.60
C PRO A 343 6.80 -4.54 1.39
N VAL A 344 6.25 -5.13 2.45
CA VAL A 344 5.16 -6.11 2.33
C VAL A 344 3.88 -5.47 1.80
N PHE A 345 3.55 -4.24 2.20
CA PHE A 345 2.45 -3.49 1.59
C PHE A 345 2.73 -3.13 0.12
N GLY A 346 3.99 -2.83 -0.22
CA GLY A 346 4.42 -2.69 -1.61
C GLY A 346 4.20 -3.98 -2.41
N LEU A 347 4.53 -5.14 -1.85
CA LEU A 347 4.26 -6.45 -2.43
C LEU A 347 2.75 -6.65 -2.67
N ASN A 348 1.89 -6.30 -1.71
CA ASN A 348 0.44 -6.36 -1.85
C ASN A 348 -0.07 -5.53 -3.03
N ASN A 349 0.44 -4.31 -3.19
CA ASN A 349 0.10 -3.44 -4.32
C ASN A 349 0.48 -4.06 -5.67
N GLY A 350 1.48 -4.97 -5.70
CA GLY A 350 1.84 -5.76 -6.86
C GLY A 350 0.99 -7.02 -7.06
N VAL A 351 0.64 -7.72 -5.97
CA VAL A 351 -0.18 -8.95 -6.00
C VAL A 351 -1.62 -8.66 -6.47
N ILE A 352 -2.23 -7.58 -6.00
CA ILE A 352 -3.62 -7.24 -6.32
C ILE A 352 -3.87 -7.18 -7.82
N PRO A 353 -3.16 -6.39 -8.64
CA PRO A 353 -3.43 -6.30 -10.07
C PRO A 353 -3.15 -7.61 -10.81
N ILE A 354 -2.12 -8.37 -10.43
CA ILE A 354 -1.79 -9.65 -11.08
C ILE A 354 -2.91 -10.67 -10.84
N VAL A 355 -3.36 -10.81 -9.59
CA VAL A 355 -4.44 -11.74 -9.23
C VAL A 355 -5.75 -11.32 -9.90
N ALA A 356 -6.11 -10.03 -9.85
CA ALA A 356 -7.35 -9.51 -10.45
C ALA A 356 -7.36 -9.69 -11.98
N TYR A 357 -6.25 -9.39 -12.65
CA TYR A 357 -6.10 -9.59 -14.09
C TYR A 357 -6.26 -11.07 -14.48
N ASN A 358 -5.50 -11.97 -13.84
CA ASN A 358 -5.53 -13.39 -14.18
C ASN A 358 -6.87 -14.05 -13.78
N TYR A 359 -7.55 -13.52 -12.78
CA TYR A 359 -8.93 -13.91 -12.47
C TYR A 359 -9.89 -13.49 -13.58
N GLY A 360 -9.80 -12.24 -14.08
CA GLY A 360 -10.58 -11.76 -15.23
C GLY A 360 -10.29 -12.57 -16.49
N ALA A 361 -9.02 -12.92 -16.73
CA ALA A 361 -8.58 -13.75 -17.86
C ALA A 361 -8.89 -15.25 -17.68
N GLN A 362 -9.56 -15.67 -16.60
CA GLN A 362 -9.91 -17.06 -16.28
C GLN A 362 -8.71 -18.02 -16.20
N LYS A 363 -7.51 -17.51 -15.87
CA LYS A 363 -6.24 -18.27 -15.81
C LYS A 363 -5.99 -18.81 -14.39
N LYS A 364 -6.72 -19.86 -13.98
CA LYS A 364 -6.67 -20.45 -12.62
C LYS A 364 -5.27 -20.76 -12.11
N LYS A 365 -4.46 -21.47 -12.93
CA LYS A 365 -3.10 -21.86 -12.53
C LYS A 365 -2.24 -20.64 -12.21
N ARG A 366 -2.37 -19.55 -12.99
CA ARG A 366 -1.61 -18.32 -12.78
C ARG A 366 -2.04 -17.59 -11.51
N VAL A 367 -3.35 -17.55 -11.20
CA VAL A 367 -3.88 -17.00 -9.94
C VAL A 367 -3.24 -17.73 -8.75
N ILE A 368 -3.29 -19.07 -8.74
CA ILE A 368 -2.76 -19.89 -7.63
C ILE A 368 -1.24 -19.72 -7.49
N LYS A 369 -0.49 -19.74 -8.60
CA LYS A 369 0.97 -19.55 -8.58
C LYS A 369 1.35 -18.17 -8.07
N THR A 370 0.66 -17.10 -8.51
CA THR A 370 0.89 -15.74 -8.02
C THR A 370 0.68 -15.64 -6.51
N ILE A 371 -0.40 -16.25 -5.99
CA ILE A 371 -0.66 -16.29 -4.53
C ILE A 371 0.49 -17.00 -3.81
N LYS A 372 0.93 -18.17 -4.29
CA LYS A 372 2.03 -18.93 -3.68
C LYS A 372 3.35 -18.14 -3.67
N TYR A 373 3.72 -17.50 -4.79
CA TYR A 373 4.91 -16.66 -4.86
C TYR A 373 4.80 -15.43 -3.96
N GLY A 374 3.63 -14.79 -3.91
CA GLY A 374 3.37 -13.68 -3.00
C GLY A 374 3.55 -14.09 -1.54
N MET A 375 3.01 -15.25 -1.16
CA MET A 375 3.19 -15.83 0.18
C MET A 375 4.67 -16.10 0.49
N ALA A 376 5.42 -16.70 -0.44
CA ALA A 376 6.84 -17.00 -0.24
C ALA A 376 7.67 -15.72 -0.05
N VAL A 377 7.47 -14.70 -0.90
CA VAL A 377 8.19 -13.42 -0.77
C VAL A 377 7.81 -12.70 0.52
N SER A 378 6.52 -12.66 0.87
CA SER A 378 6.05 -12.05 2.12
C SER A 378 6.64 -12.76 3.35
N PHE A 379 6.69 -14.10 3.34
CA PHE A 379 7.35 -14.89 4.39
C PHE A 379 8.81 -14.50 4.55
N CYS A 380 9.58 -14.44 3.46
CA CYS A 380 10.98 -14.05 3.53
C CYS A 380 11.18 -12.66 4.16
N LEU A 381 10.34 -11.68 3.78
CA LEU A 381 10.44 -10.32 4.31
C LEU A 381 10.10 -10.25 5.81
N THR A 382 9.00 -10.88 6.22
CA THR A 382 8.61 -10.88 7.64
C THR A 382 9.54 -11.74 8.49
N PHE A 383 10.09 -12.82 7.93
CA PHE A 383 11.06 -13.66 8.61
C PHE A 383 12.38 -12.93 8.88
N ILE A 384 12.85 -12.09 7.96
CA ILE A 384 14.00 -11.20 8.21
C ILE A 384 13.69 -10.25 9.38
N GLY A 385 12.50 -9.66 9.40
CA GLY A 385 12.06 -8.81 10.52
C GLY A 385 12.02 -9.57 11.85
N PHE A 386 11.51 -10.81 11.84
CA PHE A 386 11.53 -11.71 13.00
C PHE A 386 12.95 -11.94 13.52
N LEU A 387 13.88 -12.33 12.64
CA LEU A 387 15.27 -12.58 13.02
C LEU A 387 15.94 -11.34 13.63
N LEU A 388 15.71 -10.16 13.06
CA LEU A 388 16.28 -8.92 13.57
C LEU A 388 15.72 -8.55 14.95
N PHE A 389 14.44 -8.72 15.18
CA PHE A 389 13.81 -8.44 16.49
C PHE A 389 14.17 -9.47 17.55
N GLU A 390 14.47 -10.71 17.16
CA GLU A 390 14.86 -11.77 18.09
C GLU A 390 16.34 -11.67 18.48
N PHE A 391 17.23 -11.46 17.49
CA PHE A 391 18.68 -11.57 17.72
C PHE A 391 19.37 -10.24 18.03
N VAL A 392 18.85 -9.11 17.56
CA VAL A 392 19.49 -7.78 17.73
C VAL A 392 18.54 -6.67 18.23
N PRO A 393 17.56 -6.96 19.12
CA PRO A 393 16.57 -5.96 19.57
C PRO A 393 17.21 -4.79 20.30
N ASP A 394 18.28 -5.06 21.07
CA ASP A 394 19.07 -4.06 21.78
C ASP A 394 19.65 -3.00 20.83
N LYS A 395 20.28 -3.41 19.75
CA LYS A 395 20.87 -2.51 18.75
C LYS A 395 19.80 -1.70 18.02
N LEU A 396 18.66 -2.32 17.75
CA LEU A 396 17.53 -1.63 17.11
C LEU A 396 16.95 -0.53 18.02
N LEU A 397 16.87 -0.78 19.32
CA LEU A 397 16.40 0.21 20.30
C LEU A 397 17.44 1.33 20.48
N LEU A 398 18.73 1.02 20.50
CA LEU A 398 19.82 2.00 20.61
C LEU A 398 19.85 2.98 19.42
N LEU A 399 19.33 2.63 18.24
CA LEU A 399 19.15 3.57 17.13
C LEU A 399 18.19 4.75 17.47
N PHE A 400 17.41 4.61 18.55
CA PHE A 400 16.46 5.61 19.02
C PHE A 400 16.85 6.20 20.38
N ASP A 401 18.14 6.15 20.73
CA ASP A 401 18.69 6.67 22.01
C ASP A 401 17.95 6.10 23.24
N ALA A 402 17.65 4.80 23.22
CA ALA A 402 16.91 4.14 24.28
C ALA A 402 17.67 4.18 25.61
N SER A 403 17.02 4.62 26.68
CA SER A 403 17.54 4.57 28.05
C SER A 403 17.64 3.12 28.55
N ASP A 404 18.43 2.86 29.61
CA ASP A 404 18.56 1.52 30.19
C ASP A 404 17.20 0.90 30.58
N ASN A 405 16.30 1.71 31.13
CA ASN A 405 14.94 1.26 31.45
C ASN A 405 14.15 0.88 30.19
N MET A 406 14.29 1.66 29.13
CA MET A 406 13.66 1.39 27.84
C MET A 406 14.25 0.14 27.18
N LEU A 407 15.54 -0.12 27.31
CA LEU A 407 16.20 -1.35 26.83
C LEU A 407 15.66 -2.59 27.55
N ASN A 408 15.58 -2.55 28.90
CA ASN A 408 15.08 -3.67 29.70
C ASN A 408 13.65 -4.08 29.32
N ILE A 409 12.76 -3.11 29.12
CA ILE A 409 11.38 -3.36 28.72
C ILE A 409 11.31 -3.71 27.24
N GLY A 410 12.01 -2.95 26.40
CA GLY A 410 11.90 -3.00 24.95
C GLY A 410 12.46 -4.28 24.32
N VAL A 411 13.59 -4.80 24.85
CA VAL A 411 14.15 -6.07 24.36
C VAL A 411 13.15 -7.21 24.53
N THR A 412 12.55 -7.31 25.72
CA THR A 412 11.52 -8.32 25.99
C THR A 412 10.27 -8.10 25.12
N ALA A 413 9.83 -6.85 24.98
CA ALA A 413 8.69 -6.48 24.14
C ALA A 413 8.91 -6.87 22.70
N LEU A 414 10.05 -6.48 22.09
CA LEU A 414 10.34 -6.76 20.68
C LEU A 414 10.40 -8.26 20.38
N ARG A 415 11.02 -9.07 21.26
CA ARG A 415 11.07 -10.53 21.12
C ARG A 415 9.68 -11.17 21.17
N ILE A 416 8.86 -10.81 22.15
CA ILE A 416 7.51 -11.35 22.25
C ILE A 416 6.67 -10.95 21.03
N ILE A 417 6.71 -9.68 20.67
CA ILE A 417 5.96 -9.17 19.52
C ILE A 417 6.44 -9.84 18.22
N ALA A 418 7.77 -10.05 18.04
CA ALA A 418 8.31 -10.65 16.84
C ALA A 418 7.68 -12.01 16.46
N VAL A 419 7.20 -12.77 17.43
CA VAL A 419 6.55 -14.08 17.18
C VAL A 419 5.40 -13.98 16.17
N HIS A 420 4.63 -12.87 16.19
CA HIS A 420 3.54 -12.71 15.23
C HIS A 420 3.99 -12.57 13.77
N TYR A 421 5.25 -12.15 13.51
CA TYR A 421 5.80 -12.05 12.14
C TYR A 421 5.85 -13.40 11.42
N LEU A 422 5.99 -14.50 12.18
CA LEU A 422 5.98 -15.85 11.63
C LEU A 422 4.64 -16.25 10.98
N ILE A 423 3.57 -15.50 11.25
CA ILE A 423 2.22 -15.80 10.78
C ILE A 423 1.65 -14.63 9.94
N ALA A 424 2.05 -13.40 10.23
CA ALA A 424 1.51 -12.18 9.63
C ALA A 424 1.57 -12.17 8.09
N TRP A 425 2.63 -12.73 7.50
CA TRP A 425 2.80 -12.83 6.04
C TRP A 425 1.58 -13.48 5.34
N PHE A 426 1.05 -14.52 5.96
CA PHE A 426 -0.10 -15.26 5.42
C PHE A 426 -1.36 -14.37 5.43
N CYS A 427 -1.67 -13.76 6.57
CA CYS A 427 -2.84 -12.90 6.75
C CYS A 427 -2.82 -11.71 5.80
N ILE A 428 -1.65 -11.10 5.61
CA ILE A 428 -1.47 -9.93 4.75
C ILE A 428 -1.73 -10.29 3.27
N ILE A 429 -1.16 -11.38 2.78
CA ILE A 429 -1.39 -11.82 1.38
C ILE A 429 -2.83 -12.29 1.18
N CYS A 430 -3.45 -12.98 2.14
CA CYS A 430 -4.87 -13.31 2.09
C CYS A 430 -5.73 -12.05 1.92
N GLY A 431 -5.42 -10.98 2.66
CA GLY A 431 -6.08 -9.69 2.52
C GLY A 431 -6.00 -9.12 1.10
N ALA A 432 -4.82 -9.14 0.48
CA ALA A 432 -4.62 -8.72 -0.90
C ALA A 432 -5.42 -9.57 -1.90
N VAL A 433 -5.45 -10.88 -1.71
CA VAL A 433 -6.24 -11.81 -2.54
C VAL A 433 -7.73 -11.53 -2.44
N PHE A 434 -8.26 -11.29 -1.24
CA PHE A 434 -9.68 -10.96 -1.05
C PHE A 434 -10.06 -9.66 -1.75
N GLN A 435 -9.20 -8.63 -1.67
CA GLN A 435 -9.39 -7.36 -2.36
C GLN A 435 -9.32 -7.52 -3.88
N ALA A 436 -8.34 -8.28 -4.40
CA ALA A 436 -8.17 -8.55 -5.82
C ALA A 436 -9.38 -9.27 -6.44
N LEU A 437 -9.99 -10.20 -5.71
CA LEU A 437 -11.14 -10.99 -6.15
C LEU A 437 -12.50 -10.32 -5.86
N GLY A 438 -12.51 -9.07 -5.37
CA GLY A 438 -13.73 -8.31 -5.11
C GLY A 438 -14.44 -8.63 -3.79
N ASN A 439 -13.81 -9.42 -2.89
CA ASN A 439 -14.33 -9.82 -1.58
C ASN A 439 -13.67 -9.10 -0.42
N ALA A 440 -13.45 -7.79 -0.56
CA ALA A 440 -12.76 -6.96 0.44
C ALA A 440 -13.41 -6.98 1.84
N MET A 441 -14.67 -7.37 1.96
CA MET A 441 -15.33 -7.56 3.25
C MET A 441 -14.62 -8.62 4.11
N TYR A 442 -14.04 -9.67 3.50
CA TYR A 442 -13.26 -10.65 4.27
C TYR A 442 -12.00 -10.01 4.86
N SER A 443 -11.31 -9.14 4.10
CA SER A 443 -10.17 -8.37 4.62
C SER A 443 -10.58 -7.46 5.79
N LEU A 444 -11.74 -6.83 5.69
CA LEU A 444 -12.28 -5.99 6.76
C LEU A 444 -12.59 -6.82 8.01
N TYR A 445 -13.29 -7.95 7.87
CA TYR A 445 -13.59 -8.83 9.02
C TYR A 445 -12.32 -9.31 9.72
N VAL A 446 -11.31 -9.75 8.97
CA VAL A 446 -10.01 -10.14 9.53
C VAL A 446 -9.38 -8.98 10.29
N SER A 447 -9.37 -7.76 9.74
CA SER A 447 -8.77 -6.59 10.37
C SER A 447 -9.51 -6.15 11.63
N VAL A 448 -10.85 -6.11 11.61
CA VAL A 448 -11.69 -5.77 12.77
C VAL A 448 -11.49 -6.79 13.89
N CYS A 449 -11.60 -8.08 13.56
CA CYS A 449 -11.42 -9.14 14.55
C CYS A 449 -10.02 -9.11 15.15
N ARG A 450 -8.98 -8.97 14.32
CA ARG A 450 -7.59 -8.92 14.79
C ARG A 450 -7.34 -7.74 15.71
N GLN A 451 -7.67 -6.53 15.29
CA GLN A 451 -7.22 -5.31 15.97
C GLN A 451 -8.15 -4.83 17.08
N LEU A 452 -9.48 -4.91 16.87
CA LEU A 452 -10.44 -4.36 17.82
C LEU A 452 -11.04 -5.45 18.73
N VAL A 453 -11.37 -6.62 18.18
CA VAL A 453 -12.07 -7.67 18.95
C VAL A 453 -11.11 -8.53 19.76
N VAL A 454 -9.88 -8.75 19.27
CA VAL A 454 -8.93 -9.63 19.95
C VAL A 454 -7.78 -8.85 20.56
N LEU A 455 -7.05 -8.02 19.79
CA LEU A 455 -5.83 -7.37 20.28
C LEU A 455 -6.11 -6.44 21.47
N LEU A 456 -7.04 -5.51 21.35
CA LEU A 456 -7.30 -4.55 22.43
C LEU A 456 -7.87 -5.20 23.71
N PRO A 457 -8.88 -6.11 23.64
CA PRO A 457 -9.33 -6.83 24.85
C PRO A 457 -8.25 -7.73 25.43
N ALA A 458 -7.46 -8.44 24.61
CA ALA A 458 -6.36 -9.25 25.10
C ALA A 458 -5.30 -8.37 25.79
N ALA A 459 -4.94 -7.22 25.21
CA ALA A 459 -4.02 -6.27 25.81
C ALA A 459 -4.52 -5.80 27.18
N TYR A 460 -5.80 -5.43 27.29
CA TYR A 460 -6.41 -4.99 28.55
C TYR A 460 -6.41 -6.10 29.63
N ILE A 461 -6.77 -7.33 29.23
CA ILE A 461 -6.79 -8.48 30.16
C ILE A 461 -5.37 -8.83 30.61
N LEU A 462 -4.43 -8.94 29.68
CA LEU A 462 -3.02 -9.28 29.96
C LEU A 462 -2.33 -8.19 30.81
N ALA A 463 -2.65 -6.92 30.57
CA ALA A 463 -2.19 -5.82 31.40
C ALA A 463 -2.58 -5.97 32.88
N LYS A 464 -3.80 -6.46 33.15
CA LYS A 464 -4.28 -6.69 34.54
C LYS A 464 -3.70 -7.94 35.19
N ILE A 465 -3.41 -8.98 34.42
CA ILE A 465 -2.96 -10.28 34.95
C ILE A 465 -1.44 -10.28 35.18
N GLY A 466 -0.67 -9.81 34.19
CA GLY A 466 0.79 -9.93 34.17
C GLY A 466 1.53 -8.63 33.86
N GLY A 467 0.83 -7.51 33.92
CA GLY A 467 1.41 -6.17 33.75
C GLY A 467 2.09 -5.95 32.41
N LEU A 468 3.17 -5.15 32.42
CA LEU A 468 3.83 -4.66 31.21
C LEU A 468 4.50 -5.77 30.37
N THR A 469 4.94 -6.87 30.95
CA THR A 469 5.56 -7.97 30.22
C THR A 469 4.52 -8.81 29.50
N ALA A 470 3.39 -9.06 30.13
CA ALA A 470 2.35 -9.92 29.58
C ALA A 470 1.57 -9.24 28.43
N ILE A 471 1.41 -7.91 28.46
CA ILE A 471 0.62 -7.17 27.46
C ILE A 471 1.10 -7.43 26.02
N TRP A 472 2.40 -7.62 25.80
CA TRP A 472 2.98 -7.82 24.46
C TRP A 472 2.51 -9.10 23.78
N TRP A 473 2.04 -10.11 24.55
CA TRP A 473 1.46 -11.32 24.01
C TRP A 473 0.14 -11.10 23.27
N CYS A 474 -0.51 -9.93 23.42
CA CYS A 474 -1.72 -9.60 22.66
C CYS A 474 -1.49 -9.65 21.15
N PHE A 475 -0.27 -9.33 20.64
CA PHE A 475 0.07 -9.38 19.22
C PHE A 475 0.09 -10.82 18.67
N PRO A 476 0.84 -11.78 19.25
CA PRO A 476 0.78 -13.18 18.83
C PRO A 476 -0.62 -13.79 18.92
N ILE A 477 -1.37 -13.49 20.00
CA ILE A 477 -2.73 -14.00 20.19
C ILE A 477 -3.66 -13.47 19.09
N ALA A 478 -3.61 -12.17 18.79
CA ALA A 478 -4.41 -11.57 17.75
C ALA A 478 -4.06 -12.13 16.36
N GLU A 479 -2.79 -12.41 16.11
CA GLU A 479 -2.36 -12.95 14.82
C GLU A 479 -2.77 -14.41 14.63
N LEU A 480 -2.77 -15.24 15.68
CA LEU A 480 -3.31 -16.60 15.63
C LEU A 480 -4.79 -16.61 15.27
N MET A 481 -5.58 -15.72 15.87
CA MET A 481 -7.00 -15.58 15.51
C MET A 481 -7.16 -15.08 14.06
N SER A 482 -6.35 -14.11 13.65
CA SER A 482 -6.30 -13.61 12.28
C SER A 482 -6.00 -14.73 11.28
N PHE A 483 -5.05 -15.61 11.60
CA PHE A 483 -4.70 -16.77 10.79
C PHE A 483 -5.89 -17.74 10.63
N ALA A 484 -6.58 -18.06 11.72
CA ALA A 484 -7.74 -18.95 11.68
C ALA A 484 -8.87 -18.38 10.80
N ILE A 485 -9.19 -17.09 10.96
CA ILE A 485 -10.23 -16.43 10.16
C ILE A 485 -9.77 -16.31 8.69
N SER A 486 -8.52 -15.90 8.44
CA SER A 486 -7.98 -15.76 7.08
C SER A 486 -7.95 -17.11 6.35
N SER A 487 -7.58 -18.19 7.02
CA SER A 487 -7.55 -19.54 6.46
C SER A 487 -8.97 -20.00 6.06
N THR A 488 -9.96 -19.75 6.94
CA THR A 488 -11.37 -20.05 6.65
C THR A 488 -11.88 -19.22 5.46
N CYS A 489 -11.62 -17.92 5.45
CA CYS A 489 -12.02 -17.04 4.34
C CYS A 489 -11.31 -17.40 3.03
N LEU A 490 -10.03 -17.79 3.08
CA LEU A 490 -9.29 -18.25 1.91
C LEU A 490 -9.85 -19.54 1.35
N TYR A 491 -10.18 -20.51 2.22
CA TYR A 491 -10.83 -21.75 1.81
C TYR A 491 -12.19 -21.50 1.14
N LEU A 492 -13.01 -20.61 1.70
CA LEU A 492 -14.29 -20.23 1.11
C LEU A 492 -14.10 -19.52 -0.24
N THR A 493 -13.13 -18.62 -0.33
CA THR A 493 -12.78 -17.91 -1.57
C THR A 493 -12.26 -18.88 -2.63
N TYR A 494 -11.40 -19.82 -2.25
CA TYR A 494 -10.93 -20.87 -3.14
C TYR A 494 -12.10 -21.71 -3.67
N LYS A 495 -12.96 -22.22 -2.79
CA LYS A 495 -14.08 -23.10 -3.16
C LYS A 495 -15.11 -22.40 -4.06
N LYS A 496 -15.44 -21.13 -3.75
CA LYS A 496 -16.52 -20.40 -4.44
C LYS A 496 -16.07 -19.64 -5.69
N ILE A 497 -14.80 -19.20 -5.74
CA ILE A 497 -14.32 -18.28 -6.77
C ILE A 497 -13.20 -18.89 -7.61
N ILE A 498 -12.15 -19.47 -6.98
CA ILE A 498 -10.97 -19.94 -7.71
C ILE A 498 -11.20 -21.34 -8.30
N LYS A 499 -11.80 -22.24 -7.51
CA LYS A 499 -12.03 -23.63 -7.95
C LYS A 499 -12.90 -23.74 -9.22
N PRO A 500 -13.97 -22.93 -9.37
CA PRO A 500 -14.81 -22.97 -10.58
C PRO A 500 -14.14 -22.43 -11.86
N LEU A 501 -13.00 -21.76 -11.75
CA LEU A 501 -12.26 -21.31 -12.92
C LEU A 501 -11.82 -22.51 -13.76
N PRO A 502 -11.83 -22.39 -15.10
CA PRO A 502 -11.39 -23.46 -15.97
C PRO A 502 -9.92 -23.82 -15.71
N ASP A 503 -9.60 -25.09 -15.76
CA ASP A 503 -8.22 -25.57 -15.74
C ASP A 503 -7.63 -25.28 -17.15
N SER A 504 -7.39 -23.99 -17.45
CA SER A 504 -6.77 -23.57 -18.71
C SER A 504 -5.39 -24.20 -18.84
N GLN A 505 -5.16 -24.74 -20.04
CA GLN A 505 -3.89 -25.25 -20.53
C GLN A 505 -2.75 -24.28 -20.33
#